data_839f519cb65f105d608a6d0921418ecd
#
_entry.id   839f519cb65f105d608a6d0921418ecd
#
_cell.length_a   1.000
_cell.length_b   1.000
_cell.length_c   1.000
_cell.angle_alpha   90.00
_cell.angle_beta   90.00
_cell.angle_gamma   90.00
#
_symmetry.space_group_name_H-M   'P 1'
#
loop_
_entity.id
_entity.type
_entity.pdbx_description
1 polymer ?
#
loop_
_entity_poly.entity_id
_entity_poly.type
_entity_poly.pdbx_seq_one_letter_code
_entity_poly.pdbx_strand_id
1 'polypeptide(L)'
;MKKRALATIMGVMMAASVLVGCGSGSSSSGNAKTGDTSSAAESTAEASTTSGAVDTSKAEYHLTLGHINAENDSWNAGALAFKEYVEKNSNGRIAVEVYPNSQLGSEVDMIQSILQQSGCDITFTGESMQTYEPDLGMIGMPYLIQSDEQMDKVLTGDVGKEFEGLMEKSGMKVLGYYTRGPRYITSNKKITSLADMKNLLIRTPQSPMTVAAFEATGAKPTPMALSEVFTSLQQGTIEAQENPMAMIQTQSFYEVQKYLIKTAHLRAWVYIAMGKAQYDALPEDLQKVVMDGGAYAQEKEHELFLKNEEEYAKKLQEEGMEFVDVDQQEFADAMIKGVLPTLTDSQKKLYDEIEALK
;
A
#
# COMPACT_ATOMS: atom_id res chain seq x y z
N MET A 1 14.07 -23.78 52.72
CA MET A 1 14.60 -25.17 52.67
C MET A 1 14.60 -25.62 51.22
N LYS A 2 15.80 -25.82 50.65
CA LYS A 2 16.30 -26.99 49.88
C LYS A 2 15.42 -27.40 48.67
N LYS A 3 15.87 -27.62 47.43
CA LYS A 3 17.21 -27.87 46.88
C LYS A 3 17.18 -27.65 45.37
N ARG A 4 18.31 -27.24 44.84
CA ARG A 4 18.91 -27.26 43.51
C ARG A 4 18.79 -28.64 42.82
N ALA A 5 18.68 -28.62 41.45
CA ALA A 5 19.38 -29.59 40.61
C ALA A 5 19.74 -28.96 39.27
N LEU A 6 21.01 -29.03 38.97
CA LEU A 6 21.76 -28.72 37.76
C LEU A 6 21.88 -30.04 36.95
N ALA A 7 21.86 -29.98 35.63
CA ALA A 7 22.51 -30.92 34.69
C ALA A 7 22.47 -30.29 33.29
N THR A 8 23.52 -29.81 32.74
CA THR A 8 24.72 -30.39 32.13
C THR A 8 24.58 -30.69 30.66
N ILE A 9 25.20 -29.87 29.90
CA ILE A 9 25.85 -29.86 28.59
C ILE A 9 26.11 -31.25 27.95
N MET A 10 25.83 -31.37 26.63
CA MET A 10 26.65 -32.19 25.74
C MET A 10 26.62 -31.61 24.32
N GLY A 11 27.76 -31.09 23.85
CA GLY A 11 28.01 -30.72 22.48
C GLY A 11 28.53 -31.91 21.67
N VAL A 12 28.27 -31.89 20.36
CA VAL A 12 28.96 -32.74 19.39
C VAL A 12 29.39 -31.87 18.22
N MET A 13 30.70 -31.71 18.09
CA MET A 13 31.41 -31.30 16.86
C MET A 13 31.58 -32.53 15.97
N MET A 14 31.49 -32.33 14.62
CA MET A 14 32.28 -33.01 13.58
C MET A 14 31.89 -32.39 12.25
N ALA A 15 32.74 -31.75 11.57
CA ALA A 15 34.01 -32.05 10.88
C ALA A 15 33.81 -32.07 9.36
N ALA A 16 34.59 -31.27 8.71
CA ALA A 16 34.68 -31.02 7.27
C ALA A 16 35.19 -32.24 6.48
N SER A 17 34.79 -32.32 5.21
CA SER A 17 35.60 -33.03 4.19
C SER A 17 35.52 -32.31 2.85
N VAL A 18 36.71 -31.83 2.48
CA VAL A 18 37.12 -31.30 1.17
C VAL A 18 37.43 -32.49 0.27
N LEU A 19 36.95 -32.47 -0.96
CA LEU A 19 37.53 -33.32 -2.04
C LEU A 19 37.71 -32.47 -3.30
N VAL A 20 38.96 -32.27 -3.60
CA VAL A 20 39.52 -31.74 -4.86
C VAL A 20 39.62 -32.89 -5.85
N GLY A 21 39.20 -32.65 -7.10
CA GLY A 21 39.40 -33.58 -8.21
C GLY A 21 39.68 -32.82 -9.49
N CYS A 22 40.99 -32.71 -9.81
CA CYS A 22 41.49 -32.30 -11.13
C CYS A 22 41.40 -33.45 -12.11
N GLY A 23 41.07 -33.18 -13.38
CA GLY A 23 41.18 -34.10 -14.48
C GLY A 23 41.27 -33.38 -15.82
N SER A 24 42.48 -33.36 -16.38
CA SER A 24 42.89 -32.81 -17.69
C SER A 24 42.61 -33.84 -18.82
N GLY A 25 42.45 -33.30 -20.07
CA GLY A 25 42.58 -34.13 -21.31
C GLY A 25 41.89 -33.44 -22.49
N SER A 26 42.51 -32.76 -23.23
CA SER A 26 43.25 -32.68 -24.53
C SER A 26 42.48 -33.09 -25.78
N SER A 27 42.40 -32.12 -26.69
CA SER A 27 42.57 -32.08 -28.15
C SER A 27 41.74 -32.98 -29.11
N SER A 28 41.08 -32.38 -30.12
CA SER A 28 41.63 -32.26 -31.47
C SER A 28 40.66 -31.66 -32.49
N SER A 29 41.16 -30.74 -33.22
CA SER A 29 40.94 -30.19 -34.55
C SER A 29 40.02 -30.88 -35.53
N GLY A 30 39.24 -30.08 -36.27
CA GLY A 30 38.59 -30.41 -37.53
C GLY A 30 38.10 -29.20 -38.25
N ASN A 31 38.82 -28.78 -39.25
CA ASN A 31 38.60 -27.62 -40.13
C ASN A 31 37.75 -28.01 -41.33
N ALA A 32 36.72 -27.22 -41.73
CA ALA A 32 36.33 -27.09 -43.13
C ALA A 32 35.37 -25.95 -43.38
N LYS A 33 35.72 -25.18 -44.28
CA LYS A 33 35.32 -23.95 -45.01
C LYS A 33 33.91 -23.86 -45.56
N THR A 34 33.49 -22.58 -45.65
CA THR A 34 32.86 -21.79 -46.73
C THR A 34 31.38 -21.94 -47.01
N GLY A 35 30.73 -20.75 -47.01
CA GLY A 35 29.45 -20.50 -47.65
C GLY A 35 28.92 -19.11 -47.34
N ASP A 36 29.35 -18.12 -48.11
CA ASP A 36 28.82 -16.75 -48.16
C ASP A 36 27.35 -16.75 -48.58
N THR A 37 26.45 -16.02 -47.89
CA THR A 37 25.38 -15.30 -48.53
C THR A 37 24.89 -14.17 -47.62
N SER A 38 25.15 -12.97 -48.02
CA SER A 38 24.62 -11.69 -47.55
C SER A 38 23.11 -11.65 -47.68
N SER A 39 22.42 -11.28 -46.61
CA SER A 39 21.09 -10.66 -46.68
C SER A 39 21.02 -9.64 -45.55
N ALA A 40 21.10 -8.38 -45.98
CA ALA A 40 20.84 -7.22 -45.12
C ALA A 40 19.37 -7.18 -44.76
N ALA A 41 19.05 -7.34 -43.47
CA ALA A 41 17.76 -6.96 -42.92
C ALA A 41 17.99 -5.62 -42.20
N GLU A 42 17.45 -4.56 -42.75
CA GLU A 42 17.28 -3.28 -42.11
C GLU A 42 16.45 -3.48 -40.82
N SER A 43 17.13 -3.41 -39.69
CA SER A 43 16.49 -3.25 -38.39
C SER A 43 16.15 -1.77 -38.24
N THR A 44 14.88 -1.42 -38.46
CA THR A 44 14.32 -0.16 -37.98
C THR A 44 14.43 -0.14 -36.47
N ALA A 45 15.43 0.56 -35.95
CA ALA A 45 15.52 0.92 -34.57
C ALA A 45 14.36 1.88 -34.26
N GLU A 46 13.33 1.37 -33.58
CA GLU A 46 12.41 2.23 -32.86
C GLU A 46 13.24 3.01 -31.84
N ALA A 47 13.23 4.33 -32.02
CA ALA A 47 13.84 5.26 -31.09
C ALA A 47 13.06 5.18 -29.77
N SER A 48 13.54 4.34 -28.86
CA SER A 48 13.25 4.44 -27.44
C SER A 48 13.75 5.83 -27.01
N THR A 49 12.82 6.74 -26.78
CA THR A 49 13.09 8.02 -26.11
C THR A 49 13.48 7.69 -24.68
N THR A 50 14.76 7.46 -24.45
CA THR A 50 15.36 7.53 -23.12
C THR A 50 15.20 8.98 -22.66
N SER A 51 14.20 9.24 -21.81
CA SER A 51 14.19 10.39 -20.90
C SER A 51 15.52 10.30 -20.15
N GLY A 52 16.42 11.26 -20.40
CA GLY A 52 17.77 11.22 -19.80
C GLY A 52 17.62 11.30 -18.27
N ALA A 53 17.94 10.22 -17.59
CA ALA A 53 17.99 10.19 -16.12
C ALA A 53 18.95 11.31 -15.65
N VAL A 54 18.50 12.07 -14.67
CA VAL A 54 19.32 13.14 -14.08
C VAL A 54 20.43 12.50 -13.24
N ASP A 55 21.63 13.05 -13.30
CA ASP A 55 22.74 12.59 -12.46
C ASP A 55 22.53 13.05 -11.01
N THR A 56 22.18 12.10 -10.15
CA THR A 56 22.00 12.29 -8.70
C THR A 56 23.19 11.81 -7.88
N SER A 57 24.30 11.45 -8.51
CA SER A 57 25.51 10.91 -7.82
C SER A 57 26.13 11.89 -6.82
N LYS A 58 25.76 13.16 -6.90
CA LYS A 58 26.22 14.26 -6.02
C LYS A 58 25.04 14.93 -5.30
N ALA A 59 23.95 14.23 -5.12
CA ALA A 59 22.79 14.79 -4.44
C ALA A 59 23.15 15.27 -3.02
N GLU A 60 22.66 16.43 -2.66
CA GLU A 60 22.83 17.02 -1.33
C GLU A 60 21.86 16.39 -0.32
N TYR A 61 20.71 15.93 -0.82
CA TYR A 61 19.62 15.35 -0.04
C TYR A 61 19.22 13.99 -0.60
N HIS A 62 19.01 13.02 0.28
CA HIS A 62 18.57 11.68 -0.07
C HIS A 62 17.24 11.44 0.60
N LEU A 63 16.20 11.14 -0.17
CA LEU A 63 14.87 10.83 0.32
C LEU A 63 14.52 9.37 0.05
N THR A 64 14.10 8.68 1.08
CA THR A 64 13.65 7.30 1.03
C THR A 64 12.13 7.25 1.05
N LEU A 65 11.50 6.77 -0.03
CA LEU A 65 10.06 6.59 -0.16
C LEU A 65 9.72 5.11 -0.09
N GLY A 66 8.97 4.70 0.94
CA GLY A 66 8.50 3.33 1.09
C GLY A 66 6.97 3.22 0.98
N HIS A 67 6.48 2.12 0.41
CA HIS A 67 5.06 1.81 0.40
C HIS A 67 4.77 0.29 0.39
N ILE A 68 3.53 -0.06 0.76
CA ILE A 68 3.12 -1.45 0.96
C ILE A 68 2.64 -2.16 -0.31
N ASN A 69 2.32 -1.41 -1.38
CA ASN A 69 1.73 -1.97 -2.60
C ASN A 69 2.78 -2.60 -3.52
N ALA A 70 2.31 -3.47 -4.40
CA ALA A 70 3.14 -4.18 -5.38
C ALA A 70 3.75 -3.23 -6.43
N GLU A 71 4.83 -3.68 -7.08
CA GLU A 71 5.52 -2.89 -8.12
C GLU A 71 4.64 -2.57 -9.34
N ASN A 72 3.67 -3.42 -9.64
CA ASN A 72 2.72 -3.24 -10.74
C ASN A 72 1.45 -2.46 -10.35
N ASP A 73 1.40 -1.89 -9.16
CA ASP A 73 0.28 -1.09 -8.67
C ASP A 73 0.42 0.40 -9.09
N SER A 74 -0.71 1.11 -9.20
CA SER A 74 -0.72 2.54 -9.54
C SER A 74 0.04 3.41 -8.54
N TRP A 75 0.07 3.00 -7.26
CA TRP A 75 0.84 3.70 -6.24
C TRP A 75 2.35 3.68 -6.51
N ASN A 76 2.88 2.55 -6.99
CA ASN A 76 4.29 2.48 -7.37
C ASN A 76 4.58 3.37 -8.59
N ALA A 77 3.67 3.41 -9.56
CA ALA A 77 3.81 4.33 -10.69
C ALA A 77 3.81 5.80 -10.24
N GLY A 78 2.94 6.16 -9.29
CA GLY A 78 2.94 7.48 -8.65
C GLY A 78 4.24 7.76 -7.88
N ALA A 79 4.78 6.79 -7.13
CA ALA A 79 6.06 6.93 -6.45
C ALA A 79 7.22 7.16 -7.41
N LEU A 80 7.25 6.45 -8.54
CA LEU A 80 8.25 6.64 -9.58
C LEU A 80 8.10 7.99 -10.30
N ALA A 81 6.86 8.46 -10.50
CA ALA A 81 6.59 9.79 -11.03
C ALA A 81 7.06 10.90 -10.06
N PHE A 82 6.85 10.73 -8.75
CA PHE A 82 7.41 11.61 -7.72
C PHE A 82 8.93 11.70 -7.82
N LYS A 83 9.59 10.53 -7.86
CA LYS A 83 11.05 10.43 -8.01
C LYS A 83 11.53 11.18 -9.25
N GLU A 84 10.98 10.88 -10.42
CA GLU A 84 11.37 11.51 -11.68
C GLU A 84 11.22 13.04 -11.62
N TYR A 85 10.08 13.51 -11.10
CA TYR A 85 9.81 14.95 -10.99
C TYR A 85 10.80 15.64 -10.06
N VAL A 86 11.00 15.11 -8.86
CA VAL A 86 11.84 15.70 -7.84
C VAL A 86 13.31 15.72 -8.25
N GLU A 87 13.85 14.61 -8.75
CA GLU A 87 15.23 14.53 -9.22
C GLU A 87 15.50 15.51 -10.36
N LYS A 88 14.58 15.59 -11.32
CA LYS A 88 14.68 16.49 -12.48
C LYS A 88 14.62 17.96 -12.08
N ASN A 89 13.62 18.35 -11.29
CA ASN A 89 13.35 19.75 -10.97
C ASN A 89 14.23 20.30 -9.84
N SER A 90 14.87 19.42 -9.05
CA SER A 90 15.94 19.80 -8.14
C SER A 90 17.31 19.93 -8.83
N ASN A 91 17.41 19.66 -10.16
CA ASN A 91 18.66 19.54 -10.89
C ASN A 91 19.62 18.52 -10.27
N GLY A 92 19.10 17.39 -9.78
CA GLY A 92 19.87 16.32 -9.13
C GLY A 92 20.32 16.64 -7.71
N ARG A 93 19.88 17.74 -7.10
CA ARG A 93 20.21 18.06 -5.70
C ARG A 93 19.49 17.14 -4.69
N ILE A 94 18.34 16.57 -5.09
CA ILE A 94 17.64 15.53 -4.34
C ILE A 94 17.75 14.23 -5.13
N ALA A 95 18.14 13.14 -4.46
CA ALA A 95 18.00 11.77 -4.93
C ALA A 95 16.83 11.10 -4.20
N VAL A 96 15.96 10.36 -4.90
CA VAL A 96 14.84 9.63 -4.30
C VAL A 96 15.01 8.14 -4.55
N GLU A 97 14.97 7.34 -3.48
CA GLU A 97 14.94 5.89 -3.56
C GLU A 97 13.55 5.39 -3.23
N VAL A 98 12.99 4.51 -4.08
CA VAL A 98 11.63 3.97 -3.93
C VAL A 98 11.69 2.51 -3.55
N TYR A 99 10.98 2.15 -2.48
CA TYR A 99 10.93 0.80 -1.89
C TYR A 99 9.47 0.31 -1.82
N PRO A 100 8.98 -0.40 -2.84
CA PRO A 100 7.64 -1.00 -2.87
C PRO A 100 7.55 -2.29 -2.03
N ASN A 101 6.39 -2.96 -2.04
CA ASN A 101 6.19 -4.29 -1.45
C ASN A 101 6.58 -4.41 0.02
N SER A 102 6.37 -3.38 0.83
CA SER A 102 6.74 -3.39 2.26
C SER A 102 8.23 -3.70 2.51
N GLN A 103 9.14 -3.34 1.58
CA GLN A 103 10.58 -3.58 1.75
C GLN A 103 11.17 -2.84 2.96
N LEU A 104 10.54 -1.74 3.39
CA LEU A 104 10.92 -0.98 4.59
C LEU A 104 10.05 -1.32 5.81
N GLY A 105 9.30 -2.42 5.77
CA GLY A 105 8.38 -2.83 6.82
C GLY A 105 6.91 -2.56 6.50
N SER A 106 6.05 -2.74 7.50
CA SER A 106 4.62 -2.42 7.40
C SER A 106 4.38 -0.91 7.28
N GLU A 107 3.15 -0.51 6.94
CA GLU A 107 2.77 0.91 6.94
C GLU A 107 3.06 1.58 8.29
N VAL A 108 2.74 0.92 9.40
CA VAL A 108 3.00 1.42 10.76
C VAL A 108 4.50 1.53 11.05
N ASP A 109 5.31 0.56 10.60
CA ASP A 109 6.78 0.61 10.75
C ASP A 109 7.37 1.81 9.99
N MET A 110 6.90 2.07 8.77
CA MET A 110 7.34 3.22 7.97
C MET A 110 6.94 4.55 8.60
N ILE A 111 5.69 4.67 9.10
CA ILE A 111 5.25 5.86 9.86
C ILE A 111 6.17 6.08 11.07
N GLN A 112 6.43 5.03 11.83
CA GLN A 112 7.31 5.11 13.01
C GLN A 112 8.73 5.53 12.63
N SER A 113 9.29 4.97 11.56
CA SER A 113 10.62 5.31 11.03
C SER A 113 10.69 6.78 10.63
N ILE A 114 9.66 7.31 9.96
CA ILE A 114 9.55 8.72 9.58
C ILE A 114 9.56 9.62 10.82
N LEU A 115 8.73 9.32 11.80
CA LEU A 115 8.62 10.11 13.03
C LEU A 115 9.92 10.07 13.87
N GLN A 116 10.67 8.97 13.78
CA GLN A 116 12.00 8.82 14.40
C GLN A 116 13.15 9.34 13.54
N GLN A 117 12.87 9.85 12.32
CA GLN A 117 13.86 10.32 11.35
C GLN A 117 14.90 9.23 11.02
N SER A 118 14.44 8.00 10.79
CA SER A 118 15.31 6.84 10.61
C SER A 118 14.83 5.90 9.50
N GLY A 119 15.49 5.89 8.35
CA GLY A 119 15.36 4.86 7.31
C GLY A 119 14.14 4.99 6.39
N CYS A 120 13.22 5.91 6.64
CA CYS A 120 12.12 6.26 5.73
C CYS A 120 11.80 7.74 5.89
N ASP A 121 11.58 8.45 4.79
CA ASP A 121 11.25 9.88 4.79
C ASP A 121 9.82 10.14 4.30
N ILE A 122 9.33 9.29 3.38
CA ILE A 122 8.03 9.44 2.72
C ILE A 122 7.33 8.08 2.70
N THR A 123 6.04 8.05 2.99
CA THR A 123 5.19 6.87 2.80
C THR A 123 3.79 7.26 2.35
N PHE A 124 2.99 6.26 1.93
CA PHE A 124 1.57 6.43 1.66
C PHE A 124 0.78 5.89 2.83
N THR A 125 -0.03 6.75 3.47
CA THR A 125 -0.76 6.40 4.68
C THR A 125 -2.11 7.09 4.78
N GLY A 126 -3.04 6.47 5.46
CA GLY A 126 -4.39 6.96 5.69
C GLY A 126 -4.92 6.58 7.07
N GLU A 127 -5.84 5.63 7.12
CA GLU A 127 -6.50 5.19 8.36
C GLU A 127 -5.56 4.66 9.45
N SER A 128 -4.37 4.19 9.09
CA SER A 128 -3.34 3.74 10.06
C SER A 128 -2.79 4.88 10.92
N MET A 129 -2.90 6.13 10.44
CA MET A 129 -2.53 7.32 11.22
C MET A 129 -3.38 7.51 12.48
N GLN A 130 -4.53 6.85 12.59
CA GLN A 130 -5.37 6.86 13.79
C GLN A 130 -4.60 6.46 15.07
N THR A 131 -3.54 5.66 14.94
CA THR A 131 -2.71 5.24 16.08
C THR A 131 -1.85 6.38 16.65
N TYR A 132 -1.65 7.44 15.87
CA TYR A 132 -0.84 8.61 16.24
C TYR A 132 -1.70 9.85 16.49
N GLU A 133 -2.76 10.03 15.70
CA GLU A 133 -3.75 11.09 15.86
C GLU A 133 -5.16 10.47 15.70
N PRO A 134 -5.91 10.30 16.80
CA PRO A 134 -7.17 9.56 16.80
C PRO A 134 -8.23 10.08 15.81
N ASP A 135 -8.25 11.39 15.54
CA ASP A 135 -9.24 11.99 14.65
C ASP A 135 -9.00 11.64 13.17
N LEU A 136 -7.76 11.26 12.79
CA LEU A 136 -7.46 10.70 11.47
C LEU A 136 -8.14 9.33 11.23
N GLY A 137 -8.66 8.69 12.28
CA GLY A 137 -9.49 7.51 12.16
C GLY A 137 -10.75 7.71 11.31
N MET A 138 -11.22 8.96 11.18
CA MET A 138 -12.38 9.28 10.35
C MET A 138 -12.17 8.95 8.86
N ILE A 139 -10.91 8.84 8.38
CA ILE A 139 -10.59 8.32 7.04
C ILE A 139 -11.10 6.89 6.86
N GLY A 140 -11.10 6.10 7.94
CA GLY A 140 -11.58 4.71 7.98
C GLY A 140 -13.04 4.55 8.39
N MET A 141 -13.82 5.63 8.51
CA MET A 141 -15.23 5.54 8.91
C MET A 141 -16.08 4.90 7.81
N PRO A 142 -16.75 3.76 8.08
CA PRO A 142 -17.49 3.03 7.06
C PRO A 142 -18.67 3.86 6.53
N TYR A 143 -18.89 3.78 5.21
CA TYR A 143 -19.98 4.42 4.48
C TYR A 143 -20.12 5.94 4.65
N LEU A 144 -19.09 6.60 5.21
CA LEU A 144 -19.06 8.06 5.38
C LEU A 144 -18.91 8.75 4.01
N ILE A 145 -17.94 8.32 3.21
CA ILE A 145 -17.75 8.78 1.83
C ILE A 145 -18.44 7.79 0.87
N GLN A 146 -19.35 8.30 0.05
CA GLN A 146 -20.18 7.47 -0.84
C GLN A 146 -19.89 7.69 -2.33
N SER A 147 -19.23 8.79 -2.69
CA SER A 147 -18.88 9.11 -4.07
C SER A 147 -17.55 9.80 -4.16
N ASP A 148 -16.95 9.77 -5.35
CA ASP A 148 -15.69 10.49 -5.63
C ASP A 148 -15.92 12.00 -5.60
N GLU A 149 -17.12 12.48 -6.03
CA GLU A 149 -17.49 13.90 -5.92
C GLU A 149 -17.52 14.38 -4.46
N GLN A 150 -18.10 13.58 -3.55
CA GLN A 150 -18.08 13.90 -2.11
C GLN A 150 -16.64 13.91 -1.58
N MET A 151 -15.82 12.93 -1.97
CA MET A 151 -14.42 12.85 -1.56
C MET A 151 -13.63 14.07 -2.02
N ASP A 152 -13.83 14.54 -3.24
CA ASP A 152 -13.20 15.76 -3.75
C ASP A 152 -13.63 16.99 -2.94
N LYS A 153 -14.91 17.13 -2.60
CA LYS A 153 -15.39 18.21 -1.73
C LYS A 153 -14.75 18.19 -0.35
N VAL A 154 -14.57 16.97 0.22
CA VAL A 154 -13.87 16.80 1.50
C VAL A 154 -12.43 17.22 1.39
N LEU A 155 -11.68 16.67 0.42
CA LEU A 155 -10.23 16.86 0.32
C LEU A 155 -9.83 18.28 -0.10
N THR A 156 -10.63 18.95 -0.94
CA THR A 156 -10.34 20.31 -1.41
C THR A 156 -10.96 21.40 -0.54
N GLY A 157 -11.84 21.03 0.40
CA GLY A 157 -12.56 21.94 1.30
C GLY A 157 -11.86 22.21 2.64
N ASP A 158 -12.62 22.77 3.57
CA ASP A 158 -12.11 23.09 4.91
C ASP A 158 -11.86 21.83 5.76
N VAL A 159 -12.64 20.77 5.54
CA VAL A 159 -12.43 19.47 6.20
C VAL A 159 -11.07 18.89 5.78
N GLY A 160 -10.68 18.97 4.50
CA GLY A 160 -9.37 18.54 4.03
C GLY A 160 -8.24 19.27 4.71
N LYS A 161 -8.36 20.59 4.87
CA LYS A 161 -7.38 21.40 5.63
C LYS A 161 -7.30 21.00 7.10
N GLU A 162 -8.44 20.64 7.73
CA GLU A 162 -8.46 20.12 9.10
C GLU A 162 -7.69 18.78 9.18
N PHE A 163 -7.91 17.86 8.24
CA PHE A 163 -7.14 16.62 8.16
C PHE A 163 -5.64 16.86 7.92
N GLU A 164 -5.26 17.77 7.02
CA GLU A 164 -3.85 18.15 6.81
C GLU A 164 -3.23 18.73 8.09
N GLY A 165 -3.97 19.56 8.84
CA GLY A 165 -3.55 20.07 10.14
C GLY A 165 -3.34 18.97 11.18
N LEU A 166 -4.19 17.93 11.19
CA LEU A 166 -4.02 16.75 12.04
C LEU A 166 -2.78 15.93 11.64
N MET A 167 -2.52 15.79 10.33
CA MET A 167 -1.29 15.18 9.83
C MET A 167 -0.04 15.97 10.28
N GLU A 168 -0.05 17.29 10.15
CA GLU A 168 1.07 18.13 10.60
C GLU A 168 1.28 18.05 12.12
N LYS A 169 0.20 18.03 12.90
CA LYS A 169 0.24 17.85 14.36
C LYS A 169 0.88 16.52 14.75
N SER A 170 0.67 15.47 13.97
CA SER A 170 1.29 14.17 14.17
C SER A 170 2.70 14.03 13.60
N GLY A 171 3.28 15.11 13.08
CA GLY A 171 4.65 15.15 12.57
C GLY A 171 4.81 14.78 11.10
N MET A 172 3.70 14.76 10.34
CA MET A 172 3.69 14.46 8.91
C MET A 172 3.34 15.69 8.08
N LYS A 173 4.06 15.93 6.99
CA LYS A 173 3.73 16.89 5.94
C LYS A 173 3.03 16.18 4.80
N VAL A 174 1.83 16.63 4.46
CA VAL A 174 1.08 16.14 3.29
C VAL A 174 1.67 16.78 2.03
N LEU A 175 2.03 15.94 1.05
CA LEU A 175 2.52 16.37 -0.27
C LEU A 175 1.45 16.22 -1.37
N GLY A 176 0.42 15.43 -1.12
CA GLY A 176 -0.67 15.10 -2.01
C GLY A 176 -1.43 13.89 -1.47
N TYR A 177 -2.34 13.35 -2.29
CA TYR A 177 -3.13 12.18 -1.90
C TYR A 177 -3.43 11.30 -3.12
N TYR A 178 -3.66 10.01 -2.86
CA TYR A 178 -4.23 9.08 -3.83
C TYR A 178 -5.63 8.69 -3.40
N THR A 179 -6.55 8.63 -4.36
CA THR A 179 -7.88 8.08 -4.13
C THR A 179 -7.84 6.57 -4.28
N ARG A 180 -8.67 5.89 -3.49
CA ARG A 180 -8.84 4.44 -3.58
C ARG A 180 -10.27 4.14 -3.96
N GLY A 181 -10.49 3.20 -4.84
CA GLY A 181 -11.82 2.68 -5.14
C GLY A 181 -12.50 2.10 -3.90
N PRO A 182 -13.79 1.76 -4.01
CA PRO A 182 -14.50 1.16 -2.91
C PRO A 182 -13.85 -0.16 -2.47
N ARG A 183 -13.84 -0.40 -1.16
CA ARG A 183 -13.30 -1.61 -0.56
C ARG A 183 -14.36 -2.69 -0.49
N TYR A 184 -13.97 -3.90 -0.82
CA TYR A 184 -14.81 -5.09 -0.87
C TYR A 184 -14.23 -6.19 0.00
N ILE A 185 -15.08 -7.07 0.54
CA ILE A 185 -14.64 -8.26 1.26
C ILE A 185 -14.29 -9.34 0.24
N THR A 186 -13.18 -10.07 0.45
CA THR A 186 -12.97 -11.37 -0.20
C THR A 186 -13.04 -12.50 0.81
N SER A 187 -13.56 -13.66 0.40
CA SER A 187 -13.70 -14.82 1.29
C SER A 187 -13.80 -16.13 0.49
N ASN A 188 -13.44 -17.25 1.12
CA ASN A 188 -13.74 -18.58 0.61
C ASN A 188 -15.14 -19.07 1.03
N LYS A 189 -15.78 -18.38 1.98
CA LYS A 189 -17.18 -18.57 2.34
C LYS A 189 -18.04 -17.58 1.54
N LYS A 190 -19.08 -18.05 0.88
CA LYS A 190 -20.02 -17.17 0.19
C LYS A 190 -20.84 -16.39 1.23
N ILE A 191 -20.71 -15.06 1.20
CA ILE A 191 -21.41 -14.12 2.06
C ILE A 191 -22.51 -13.45 1.22
N THR A 192 -23.76 -13.60 1.60
CA THR A 192 -24.93 -13.08 0.88
C THR A 192 -25.75 -12.11 1.72
N SER A 193 -25.49 -12.07 3.02
CA SER A 193 -26.17 -11.21 3.99
C SER A 193 -25.26 -10.89 5.18
N LEU A 194 -25.67 -9.93 6.00
CA LEU A 194 -24.97 -9.59 7.25
C LEU A 194 -24.89 -10.78 8.22
N ALA A 195 -25.90 -11.67 8.22
CA ALA A 195 -25.91 -12.84 9.10
C ALA A 195 -24.73 -13.80 8.83
N ASP A 196 -24.23 -13.84 7.59
CA ASP A 196 -23.09 -14.67 7.20
C ASP A 196 -21.77 -14.17 7.75
N MET A 197 -21.70 -12.92 8.23
CA MET A 197 -20.51 -12.32 8.86
C MET A 197 -20.24 -12.88 10.26
N LYS A 198 -21.24 -13.52 10.88
CA LYS A 198 -21.11 -13.99 12.26
C LYS A 198 -19.93 -14.93 12.45
N ASN A 199 -19.02 -14.53 13.34
CA ASN A 199 -17.77 -15.25 13.67
C ASN A 199 -16.76 -15.39 12.51
N LEU A 200 -16.94 -14.71 11.37
CA LEU A 200 -15.98 -14.71 10.27
C LEU A 200 -14.64 -14.13 10.74
N LEU A 201 -13.56 -14.89 10.59
CA LEU A 201 -12.20 -14.44 10.85
C LEU A 201 -11.75 -13.56 9.69
N ILE A 202 -11.86 -12.25 9.85
CA ILE A 202 -11.52 -11.30 8.77
C ILE A 202 -10.29 -10.47 9.14
N ARG A 203 -9.33 -10.39 8.24
CA ARG A 203 -8.22 -9.45 8.41
C ARG A 203 -8.69 -8.03 8.13
N THR A 204 -8.24 -7.10 8.95
CA THR A 204 -8.37 -5.66 8.75
C THR A 204 -6.99 -4.99 8.78
N PRO A 205 -6.84 -3.77 8.24
CA PRO A 205 -5.66 -2.95 8.55
C PRO A 205 -5.58 -2.63 10.05
N GLN A 206 -4.45 -2.11 10.49
CA GLN A 206 -4.22 -1.70 11.89
C GLN A 206 -4.92 -0.37 12.18
N SER A 207 -6.26 -0.35 12.03
CA SER A 207 -7.14 0.79 12.27
C SER A 207 -8.21 0.41 13.29
N PRO A 208 -8.24 1.00 14.48
CA PRO A 208 -9.29 0.78 15.48
C PRO A 208 -10.69 1.05 14.94
N MET A 209 -10.87 2.05 14.08
CA MET A 209 -12.16 2.37 13.44
C MET A 209 -12.64 1.20 12.58
N THR A 210 -11.78 0.66 11.72
CA THR A 210 -12.11 -0.47 10.85
C THR A 210 -12.39 -1.74 11.67
N VAL A 211 -11.64 -1.97 12.74
CA VAL A 211 -11.89 -3.08 13.67
C VAL A 211 -13.29 -2.97 14.27
N ALA A 212 -13.65 -1.82 14.84
CA ALA A 212 -14.97 -1.59 15.43
C ALA A 212 -16.10 -1.77 14.41
N ALA A 213 -15.89 -1.33 13.16
CA ALA A 213 -16.87 -1.50 12.08
C ALA A 213 -17.14 -2.99 11.78
N PHE A 214 -16.10 -3.81 11.69
CA PHE A 214 -16.29 -5.24 11.43
C PHE A 214 -16.80 -6.02 12.65
N GLU A 215 -16.41 -5.66 13.88
CA GLU A 215 -16.99 -6.22 15.10
C GLU A 215 -18.53 -6.00 15.13
N ALA A 216 -19.00 -4.84 14.69
CA ALA A 216 -20.41 -4.51 14.63
C ALA A 216 -21.21 -5.41 13.67
N THR A 217 -20.56 -6.02 12.66
CA THR A 217 -21.19 -7.02 11.78
C THR A 217 -21.27 -8.40 12.42
N GLY A 218 -20.69 -8.61 13.59
CA GLY A 218 -20.54 -9.91 14.25
C GLY A 218 -19.32 -10.72 13.75
N ALA A 219 -18.47 -10.15 12.90
CA ALA A 219 -17.21 -10.75 12.50
C ALA A 219 -16.17 -10.68 13.63
N LYS A 220 -15.06 -11.36 13.43
CA LYS A 220 -13.90 -11.36 14.32
C LYS A 220 -12.71 -10.77 13.56
N PRO A 221 -12.54 -9.43 13.58
CA PRO A 221 -11.44 -8.80 12.90
C PRO A 221 -10.09 -9.13 13.56
N THR A 222 -9.08 -9.33 12.72
CA THR A 222 -7.70 -9.57 13.12
C THR A 222 -6.82 -8.52 12.43
N PRO A 223 -6.43 -7.45 13.13
CA PRO A 223 -5.54 -6.44 12.56
C PRO A 223 -4.16 -7.03 12.26
N MET A 224 -3.67 -6.88 11.03
CA MET A 224 -2.32 -7.31 10.64
C MET A 224 -1.80 -6.53 9.44
N ALA A 225 -0.47 -6.54 9.25
CA ALA A 225 0.19 -5.92 8.10
C ALA A 225 -0.29 -6.56 6.77
N LEU A 226 -0.29 -5.78 5.68
CA LEU A 226 -0.71 -6.29 4.36
C LEU A 226 0.16 -7.44 3.88
N SER A 227 1.48 -7.38 4.14
CA SER A 227 2.45 -8.42 3.75
C SER A 227 2.19 -9.80 4.36
N GLU A 228 1.41 -9.88 5.44
CA GLU A 228 1.07 -11.13 6.13
C GLU A 228 -0.22 -11.78 5.59
N VAL A 229 -1.04 -11.01 4.85
CA VAL A 229 -2.43 -11.39 4.51
C VAL A 229 -2.47 -12.62 3.60
N PHE A 230 -1.71 -12.62 2.50
CA PHE A 230 -1.73 -13.74 1.54
C PHE A 230 -1.41 -15.08 2.22
N THR A 231 -0.32 -15.11 3.00
CA THR A 231 0.09 -16.32 3.73
C THR A 231 -0.95 -16.74 4.78
N SER A 232 -1.55 -15.78 5.49
CA SER A 232 -2.57 -16.04 6.50
C SER A 232 -3.86 -16.59 5.89
N LEU A 233 -4.29 -16.10 4.72
CA LEU A 233 -5.40 -16.65 3.93
C LEU A 233 -5.09 -18.07 3.43
N GLN A 234 -3.88 -18.26 2.88
CA GLN A 234 -3.44 -19.56 2.38
C GLN A 234 -3.38 -20.63 3.47
N GLN A 235 -2.95 -20.24 4.67
CA GLN A 235 -2.89 -21.13 5.85
C GLN A 235 -4.24 -21.29 6.57
N GLY A 236 -5.25 -20.49 6.22
CA GLY A 236 -6.55 -20.51 6.88
C GLY A 236 -6.56 -19.97 8.32
N THR A 237 -5.56 -19.17 8.71
CA THR A 237 -5.55 -18.47 10.00
C THR A 237 -6.52 -17.31 10.02
N ILE A 238 -6.87 -16.78 8.85
CA ILE A 238 -7.99 -15.90 8.57
C ILE A 238 -8.79 -16.47 7.40
N GLU A 239 -10.08 -16.17 7.33
CA GLU A 239 -11.02 -16.68 6.31
C GLU A 239 -11.34 -15.65 5.24
N ALA A 240 -11.12 -14.36 5.56
CA ALA A 240 -11.48 -13.22 4.73
C ALA A 240 -10.51 -12.06 4.92
N GLN A 241 -10.52 -11.14 3.96
CA GLN A 241 -9.88 -9.83 4.03
C GLN A 241 -10.75 -8.80 3.31
N GLU A 242 -10.40 -7.52 3.38
CA GLU A 242 -11.09 -6.45 2.67
C GLU A 242 -10.08 -5.47 2.05
N ASN A 243 -10.29 -5.11 0.78
CA ASN A 243 -9.44 -4.17 0.04
C ASN A 243 -10.16 -3.67 -1.24
N PRO A 244 -9.64 -2.62 -1.90
CA PRO A 244 -10.05 -2.27 -3.26
C PRO A 244 -9.66 -3.35 -4.27
N MET A 245 -10.37 -3.39 -5.42
CA MET A 245 -10.11 -4.39 -6.47
C MET A 245 -8.67 -4.34 -6.98
N ALA A 246 -8.08 -3.15 -7.09
CA ALA A 246 -6.68 -2.98 -7.46
C ALA A 246 -5.74 -3.79 -6.56
N MET A 247 -5.89 -3.66 -5.23
CA MET A 247 -5.07 -4.40 -4.28
C MET A 247 -5.40 -5.90 -4.27
N ILE A 248 -6.66 -6.28 -4.43
CA ILE A 248 -7.05 -7.70 -4.53
C ILE A 248 -6.33 -8.36 -5.72
N GLN A 249 -6.22 -7.64 -6.83
CA GLN A 249 -5.57 -8.12 -8.05
C GLN A 249 -4.04 -8.08 -7.92
N THR A 250 -3.45 -6.96 -7.51
CA THR A 250 -1.99 -6.79 -7.50
C THR A 250 -1.30 -7.57 -6.38
N GLN A 251 -2.02 -7.91 -5.29
CA GLN A 251 -1.57 -8.80 -4.20
C GLN A 251 -1.95 -10.27 -4.43
N SER A 252 -2.51 -10.61 -5.59
CA SER A 252 -2.89 -11.98 -5.98
C SER A 252 -3.86 -12.66 -5.01
N PHE A 253 -4.71 -11.90 -4.30
CA PHE A 253 -5.66 -12.52 -3.35
C PHE A 253 -6.67 -13.44 -4.02
N TYR A 254 -6.92 -13.29 -5.33
CA TYR A 254 -7.74 -14.18 -6.14
C TYR A 254 -7.23 -15.62 -6.17
N GLU A 255 -5.93 -15.87 -5.96
CA GLU A 255 -5.36 -17.22 -5.90
C GLU A 255 -5.78 -18.01 -4.65
N VAL A 256 -6.13 -17.30 -3.57
CA VAL A 256 -6.46 -17.87 -2.25
C VAL A 256 -7.86 -17.51 -1.76
N GLN A 257 -8.63 -16.72 -2.53
CA GLN A 257 -9.98 -16.28 -2.20
C GLN A 257 -10.91 -16.44 -3.39
N LYS A 258 -12.05 -17.11 -3.17
CA LYS A 258 -13.00 -17.45 -4.23
C LYS A 258 -14.01 -16.35 -4.52
N TYR A 259 -14.52 -15.68 -3.49
CA TYR A 259 -15.62 -14.73 -3.61
C TYR A 259 -15.14 -13.30 -3.38
N LEU A 260 -15.67 -12.36 -4.17
CA LEU A 260 -15.60 -10.93 -3.93
C LEU A 260 -17.02 -10.43 -3.60
N ILE A 261 -17.20 -10.00 -2.37
CA ILE A 261 -18.49 -9.55 -1.83
C ILE A 261 -18.56 -8.03 -1.94
N LYS A 262 -19.53 -7.52 -2.71
CA LYS A 262 -19.63 -6.12 -3.11
C LYS A 262 -20.23 -5.24 -2.02
N THR A 263 -19.61 -5.25 -0.85
CA THR A 263 -20.04 -4.43 0.30
C THR A 263 -19.82 -2.95 0.10
N ALA A 264 -18.79 -2.55 -0.64
CA ALA A 264 -18.38 -1.14 -0.86
C ALA A 264 -18.36 -0.32 0.45
N HIS A 265 -17.96 -0.96 1.55
CA HIS A 265 -18.12 -0.48 2.91
C HIS A 265 -17.24 0.72 3.26
N LEU A 266 -16.23 1.02 2.46
CA LEU A 266 -15.35 2.15 2.65
C LEU A 266 -14.86 2.69 1.30
N ARG A 267 -14.97 4.01 1.12
CA ARG A 267 -14.20 4.81 0.17
C ARG A 267 -13.30 5.72 0.97
N ALA A 268 -12.03 5.77 0.63
CA ALA A 268 -11.04 6.54 1.38
C ALA A 268 -9.92 7.00 0.46
N TRP A 269 -9.05 7.81 1.01
CA TRP A 269 -7.80 8.26 0.37
C TRP A 269 -6.60 7.83 1.20
N VAL A 270 -5.44 7.95 0.63
CA VAL A 270 -4.17 7.92 1.34
C VAL A 270 -3.39 9.17 1.03
N TYR A 271 -2.68 9.70 2.00
CA TYR A 271 -1.78 10.81 1.80
C TYR A 271 -0.41 10.34 1.31
N ILE A 272 0.19 11.09 0.42
CA ILE A 272 1.64 11.07 0.19
C ILE A 272 2.21 11.89 1.35
N ALA A 273 2.72 11.22 2.38
CA ALA A 273 3.11 11.82 3.63
C ALA A 273 4.62 11.78 3.83
N MET A 274 5.24 12.94 3.99
CA MET A 274 6.65 13.10 4.34
C MET A 274 6.79 13.47 5.81
N GLY A 275 7.85 13.06 6.46
CA GLY A 275 8.15 13.56 7.79
C GLY A 275 8.30 15.09 7.79
N LYS A 276 7.56 15.74 8.71
CA LYS A 276 7.59 17.21 8.78
C LYS A 276 9.00 17.72 9.10
N ALA A 277 9.73 17.06 9.96
CA ALA A 277 11.10 17.44 10.31
C ALA A 277 12.05 17.32 9.11
N GLN A 278 11.91 16.24 8.30
CA GLN A 278 12.70 16.05 7.08
C GLN A 278 12.33 17.10 6.02
N TYR A 279 11.03 17.43 5.87
CA TYR A 279 10.57 18.46 4.97
C TYR A 279 11.10 19.84 5.36
N ASP A 280 10.98 20.23 6.64
CA ASP A 280 11.41 21.51 7.16
C ASP A 280 12.95 21.70 7.11
N ALA A 281 13.71 20.60 7.05
CA ALA A 281 15.16 20.63 6.89
C ALA A 281 15.62 20.94 5.45
N LEU A 282 14.72 20.85 4.47
CA LEU A 282 15.03 21.23 3.08
C LEU A 282 15.01 22.76 2.92
N PRO A 283 15.88 23.34 2.07
CA PRO A 283 15.76 24.73 1.64
C PRO A 283 14.40 25.01 0.97
N GLU A 284 13.89 26.23 1.07
CA GLU A 284 12.57 26.61 0.56
C GLU A 284 12.35 26.28 -0.93
N ASP A 285 13.38 26.44 -1.76
CA ASP A 285 13.34 26.07 -3.17
C ASP A 285 13.14 24.57 -3.40
N LEU A 286 13.75 23.74 -2.56
CA LEU A 286 13.59 22.27 -2.61
C LEU A 286 12.30 21.81 -1.94
N GLN A 287 11.82 22.48 -0.89
CA GLN A 287 10.48 22.24 -0.33
C GLN A 287 9.42 22.40 -1.40
N LYS A 288 9.53 23.47 -2.22
CA LYS A 288 8.60 23.69 -3.34
C LYS A 288 8.69 22.56 -4.37
N VAL A 289 9.88 22.10 -4.73
CA VAL A 289 10.06 21.00 -5.68
C VAL A 289 9.41 19.73 -5.16
N VAL A 290 9.54 19.42 -3.88
CA VAL A 290 8.94 18.23 -3.24
C VAL A 290 7.41 18.36 -3.22
N MET A 291 6.83 19.51 -2.90
CA MET A 291 5.39 19.75 -2.97
C MET A 291 4.83 19.60 -4.39
N ASP A 292 5.47 20.24 -5.36
CA ASP A 292 5.07 20.14 -6.77
C ASP A 292 5.21 18.68 -7.27
N GLY A 293 6.22 17.94 -6.77
CA GLY A 293 6.42 16.51 -7.03
C GLY A 293 5.28 15.64 -6.49
N GLY A 294 4.79 15.95 -5.29
CA GLY A 294 3.61 15.30 -4.71
C GLY A 294 2.36 15.50 -5.54
N ALA A 295 2.11 16.74 -5.97
CA ALA A 295 0.98 17.06 -6.86
C ALA A 295 1.09 16.33 -8.22
N TYR A 296 2.28 16.28 -8.80
CA TYR A 296 2.53 15.55 -10.06
C TYR A 296 2.33 14.03 -9.90
N ALA A 297 2.79 13.46 -8.80
CA ALA A 297 2.58 12.05 -8.48
C ALA A 297 1.09 11.72 -8.33
N GLN A 298 0.34 12.59 -7.65
CA GLN A 298 -1.11 12.46 -7.49
C GLN A 298 -1.83 12.44 -8.85
N GLU A 299 -1.49 13.37 -9.76
CA GLU A 299 -2.06 13.41 -11.11
C GLU A 299 -1.80 12.10 -11.87
N LYS A 300 -0.55 11.63 -11.85
CA LYS A 300 -0.14 10.42 -12.60
C LYS A 300 -0.76 9.15 -12.03
N GLU A 301 -0.86 9.03 -10.73
CA GLU A 301 -1.54 7.90 -10.08
C GLU A 301 -3.02 7.89 -10.43
N HIS A 302 -3.68 9.04 -10.33
CA HIS A 302 -5.11 9.17 -10.60
C HIS A 302 -5.47 8.81 -12.06
N GLU A 303 -4.67 9.27 -13.04
CA GLU A 303 -4.82 8.87 -14.45
C GLU A 303 -4.79 7.34 -14.64
N LEU A 304 -3.87 6.66 -13.94
CA LEU A 304 -3.72 5.21 -14.01
C LEU A 304 -4.83 4.48 -13.24
N PHE A 305 -5.20 4.99 -12.08
CA PHE A 305 -6.29 4.44 -11.27
C PHE A 305 -7.60 4.40 -12.06
N LEU A 306 -8.02 5.52 -12.65
CA LEU A 306 -9.26 5.60 -13.45
C LEU A 306 -9.24 4.65 -14.65
N LYS A 307 -8.09 4.54 -15.33
CA LYS A 307 -7.93 3.64 -16.48
C LYS A 307 -8.07 2.17 -16.10
N ASN A 308 -7.61 1.80 -14.92
CA ASN A 308 -7.43 0.41 -14.52
C ASN A 308 -8.62 -0.16 -13.70
N GLU A 309 -9.52 0.68 -13.17
CA GLU A 309 -10.58 0.20 -12.26
C GLU A 309 -11.53 -0.83 -12.90
N GLU A 310 -12.00 -0.54 -14.13
CA GLU A 310 -12.83 -1.50 -14.88
C GLU A 310 -12.04 -2.76 -15.29
N GLU A 311 -10.76 -2.59 -15.61
CA GLU A 311 -9.89 -3.70 -16.01
C GLU A 311 -9.63 -4.66 -14.85
N TYR A 312 -9.47 -4.16 -13.62
CA TYR A 312 -9.28 -5.02 -12.44
C TYR A 312 -10.51 -5.88 -12.16
N ALA A 313 -11.73 -5.33 -12.25
CA ALA A 313 -12.95 -6.12 -12.09
C ALA A 313 -13.03 -7.28 -13.09
N LYS A 314 -12.71 -7.00 -14.37
CA LYS A 314 -12.69 -8.01 -15.42
C LYS A 314 -11.61 -9.07 -15.18
N LYS A 315 -10.39 -8.66 -14.85
CA LYS A 315 -9.29 -9.59 -14.55
C LYS A 315 -9.61 -10.52 -13.39
N LEU A 316 -10.17 -10.01 -12.30
CA LEU A 316 -10.54 -10.84 -11.14
C LEU A 316 -11.59 -11.89 -11.50
N GLN A 317 -12.54 -11.58 -12.40
CA GLN A 317 -13.51 -12.56 -12.91
C GLN A 317 -12.86 -13.58 -13.85
N GLU A 318 -11.94 -13.15 -14.71
CA GLU A 318 -11.18 -14.05 -15.60
C GLU A 318 -10.30 -15.02 -14.79
N GLU A 319 -9.76 -14.58 -13.64
CA GLU A 319 -9.01 -15.41 -12.68
C GLU A 319 -9.91 -16.29 -11.81
N GLY A 320 -11.24 -16.24 -12.01
CA GLY A 320 -12.19 -17.17 -11.41
C GLY A 320 -12.86 -16.69 -10.13
N MET A 321 -12.71 -15.43 -9.73
CA MET A 321 -13.45 -14.89 -8.60
C MET A 321 -14.95 -14.74 -8.93
N GLU A 322 -15.80 -15.21 -8.04
CA GLU A 322 -17.26 -15.02 -8.12
C GLU A 322 -17.64 -13.73 -7.38
N PHE A 323 -18.23 -12.78 -8.09
CA PHE A 323 -18.74 -11.54 -7.50
C PHE A 323 -20.13 -11.78 -6.89
N VAL A 324 -20.30 -11.33 -5.65
CA VAL A 324 -21.52 -11.50 -4.87
C VAL A 324 -22.09 -10.14 -4.52
N ASP A 325 -23.29 -9.85 -5.04
CA ASP A 325 -24.07 -8.68 -4.63
C ASP A 325 -24.70 -8.92 -3.26
N VAL A 326 -24.71 -7.87 -2.42
CA VAL A 326 -25.32 -7.87 -1.09
C VAL A 326 -26.14 -6.60 -0.90
N ASP A 327 -27.05 -6.61 0.07
CA ASP A 327 -27.71 -5.39 0.52
C ASP A 327 -26.71 -4.54 1.32
N GLN A 328 -26.10 -3.54 0.64
CA GLN A 328 -25.12 -2.65 1.24
C GLN A 328 -25.71 -1.84 2.40
N GLN A 329 -27.03 -1.56 2.39
CA GLN A 329 -27.67 -0.82 3.46
C GLN A 329 -27.70 -1.61 4.77
N GLU A 330 -27.90 -2.94 4.70
CA GLU A 330 -27.84 -3.81 5.88
C GLU A 330 -26.46 -3.74 6.56
N PHE A 331 -25.38 -3.75 5.76
CA PHE A 331 -24.01 -3.61 6.27
C PHE A 331 -23.74 -2.19 6.80
N ALA A 332 -24.20 -1.16 6.10
CA ALA A 332 -24.04 0.23 6.50
C ALA A 332 -24.70 0.49 7.86
N ASP A 333 -25.97 0.06 8.02
CA ASP A 333 -26.73 0.22 9.26
C ASP A 333 -26.01 -0.44 10.44
N ALA A 334 -25.48 -1.65 10.25
CA ALA A 334 -24.77 -2.37 11.31
C ALA A 334 -23.46 -1.67 11.68
N MET A 335 -22.60 -1.35 10.69
CA MET A 335 -21.28 -0.76 10.91
C MET A 335 -21.40 0.65 11.50
N ILE A 336 -22.23 1.52 10.92
CA ILE A 336 -22.43 2.91 11.40
C ILE A 336 -22.98 2.88 12.82
N LYS A 337 -24.04 2.09 13.09
CA LYS A 337 -24.62 1.96 14.42
C LYS A 337 -23.60 1.47 15.47
N GLY A 338 -22.70 0.60 15.07
CA GLY A 338 -21.66 0.09 15.97
C GLY A 338 -20.55 1.10 16.25
N VAL A 339 -20.18 1.90 15.25
CA VAL A 339 -19.05 2.84 15.36
C VAL A 339 -19.46 4.19 15.95
N LEU A 340 -20.62 4.77 15.58
CA LEU A 340 -21.04 6.10 16.05
C LEU A 340 -20.97 6.32 17.57
N PRO A 341 -21.36 5.34 18.42
CA PRO A 341 -21.27 5.52 19.87
C PRO A 341 -19.84 5.58 20.42
N THR A 342 -18.85 5.14 19.63
CA THR A 342 -17.45 5.11 20.04
C THR A 342 -16.70 6.40 19.68
N LEU A 343 -17.28 7.24 18.83
CA LEU A 343 -16.67 8.49 18.38
C LEU A 343 -16.51 9.49 19.51
N THR A 344 -15.35 10.15 19.53
CA THR A 344 -15.12 11.35 20.37
C THR A 344 -15.98 12.53 19.88
N ASP A 345 -16.03 13.61 20.65
CA ASP A 345 -16.77 14.80 20.22
C ASP A 345 -16.14 15.47 19.00
N SER A 346 -14.79 15.44 18.86
CA SER A 346 -14.09 15.93 17.66
C SER A 346 -14.40 15.07 16.42
N GLN A 347 -14.40 13.75 16.59
CA GLN A 347 -14.74 12.83 15.52
C GLN A 347 -16.22 12.96 15.08
N LYS A 348 -17.15 13.19 16.02
CA LYS A 348 -18.56 13.47 15.68
C LYS A 348 -18.70 14.74 14.88
N LYS A 349 -17.97 15.81 15.25
CA LYS A 349 -17.94 17.05 14.48
C LYS A 349 -17.51 16.81 13.05
N LEU A 350 -16.38 16.10 12.85
CA LEU A 350 -15.88 15.73 11.52
C LEU A 350 -16.87 14.86 10.77
N TYR A 351 -17.51 13.90 11.45
CA TYR A 351 -18.56 13.07 10.86
C TYR A 351 -19.69 13.93 10.30
N ASP A 352 -20.25 14.84 11.12
CA ASP A 352 -21.37 15.71 10.73
C ASP A 352 -20.97 16.66 9.57
N GLU A 353 -19.75 17.19 9.58
CA GLU A 353 -19.24 18.06 8.52
C GLU A 353 -19.07 17.32 7.20
N ILE A 354 -18.58 16.07 7.22
CA ILE A 354 -18.44 15.23 6.01
C ILE A 354 -19.82 14.77 5.51
N GLU A 355 -20.74 14.38 6.41
CA GLU A 355 -22.12 14.01 6.05
C GLU A 355 -22.83 15.18 5.33
N ALA A 356 -22.59 16.40 5.75
CA ALA A 356 -23.20 17.60 5.13
C ALA A 356 -22.71 17.87 3.69
N LEU A 357 -21.66 17.19 3.24
CA LEU A 357 -21.09 17.30 1.88
C LEU A 357 -21.64 16.26 0.88
N LYS A 358 -22.54 15.36 1.33
CA LYS A 358 -23.19 14.34 0.48
C LYS A 358 -24.03 14.92 -0.65
#